data_4356932859e3980b1c8303d7c79320a7
#
_entry.id   4356932859e3980b1c8303d7c79320a7
#
_cell.length_a   1.000
_cell.length_b   1.000
_cell.length_c   1.000
_cell.angle_alpha   90.00
_cell.angle_beta   90.00
_cell.angle_gamma   90.00
#
_symmetry.space_group_name_H-M   'P 1'
#
loop_
_entity.id
_entity.type
_entity.pdbx_description
1 polymer ?
#
loop_
_entity_poly.entity_id
_entity_poly.type
_entity_poly.pdbx_seq_one_letter_code
_entity_poly.pdbx_strand_id
1 'polypeptide(L)'
;MPIETVNLHLERRCNMKCEYCYGQFPERPAMLPIARWREILRELARVRVKRVSFSGGEPTLFSGLLDLLREAKSLDLQVSMITNGTFLSDEMLAQLDMVGLTLDSADDVRLRVIGRAWRGGDSYTGLVRSVVERAKAHGVRVKLNTVVTTRNVDEDLSAIIVELAPSKWKPMQFTEVMGENDSVARELRVTEDAFRSFVARHKRVADAGIWVAPETDATIRGTYAMIDPSGRVFQHGPGGHRRSAPVYEVGFEAAFEQAGGYDRAAFVARGGDLDVRRLRVL
;
A
#
# COMPACT_ATOMS: atom_id res chain seq x y z
N MET A 1 -16.34 0.26 15.62
CA MET A 1 -15.69 -1.00 15.16
C MET A 1 -14.19 -0.79 15.29
N PRO A 2 -13.44 -1.70 15.86
CA PRO A 2 -12.01 -1.51 15.98
C PRO A 2 -11.38 -1.37 14.59
N ILE A 3 -10.51 -0.38 14.43
CA ILE A 3 -9.72 -0.17 13.21
C ILE A 3 -8.58 -1.17 13.27
N GLU A 4 -8.59 -2.16 12.36
CA GLU A 4 -7.65 -3.25 12.45
C GLU A 4 -6.31 -2.98 11.76
N THR A 5 -6.29 -2.13 10.72
CA THR A 5 -5.06 -1.81 9.98
C THR A 5 -4.94 -0.30 9.76
N VAL A 6 -3.77 0.24 10.06
CA VAL A 6 -3.41 1.64 9.79
C VAL A 6 -2.17 1.69 8.90
N ASN A 7 -2.23 2.46 7.81
CA ASN A 7 -1.10 2.70 6.93
C ASN A 7 -0.34 3.95 7.39
N LEU A 8 0.95 3.83 7.62
CA LEU A 8 1.82 4.91 8.08
C LEU A 8 2.68 5.39 6.91
N HIS A 9 2.39 6.56 6.38
CA HIS A 9 3.19 7.19 5.32
C HIS A 9 4.33 7.97 5.98
N LEU A 10 5.44 7.29 6.28
CA LEU A 10 6.57 7.87 7.02
C LEU A 10 7.32 8.94 6.23
N GLU A 11 7.41 8.73 4.92
CA GLU A 11 8.29 9.45 4.03
C GLU A 11 7.50 9.95 2.82
N ARG A 12 7.74 11.18 2.38
CA ARG A 12 7.14 11.72 1.15
C ARG A 12 8.02 11.53 -0.08
N ARG A 13 9.35 11.34 0.12
CA ARG A 13 10.28 11.12 -0.99
C ARG A 13 10.14 9.70 -1.50
N CYS A 14 10.33 9.54 -2.81
CA CYS A 14 10.43 8.25 -3.46
C CYS A 14 11.54 8.30 -4.51
N ASN A 15 12.24 7.22 -4.69
CA ASN A 15 13.25 7.06 -5.74
C ASN A 15 12.65 6.60 -7.09
N MET A 16 11.32 6.45 -7.17
CA MET A 16 10.56 6.21 -8.39
C MET A 16 9.59 7.36 -8.67
N LYS A 17 9.06 7.43 -9.90
CA LYS A 17 8.19 8.51 -10.37
C LYS A 17 6.93 7.95 -11.05
N CYS A 18 6.24 7.01 -10.36
CA CYS A 18 5.02 6.40 -10.90
C CYS A 18 3.97 7.46 -11.19
N GLU A 19 3.51 7.54 -12.44
CA GLU A 19 2.59 8.59 -12.91
C GLU A 19 1.23 8.59 -12.19
N TYR A 20 0.75 7.42 -11.76
CA TYR A 20 -0.53 7.25 -11.06
C TYR A 20 -0.46 7.48 -9.53
N CYS A 21 0.70 7.84 -8.99
CA CYS A 21 0.91 7.86 -7.54
C CYS A 21 -0.01 8.87 -6.85
N TYR A 22 -0.80 8.41 -5.86
CA TYR A 22 -1.69 9.23 -5.03
C TYR A 22 -1.01 9.82 -3.79
N GLY A 23 0.18 9.37 -3.47
CA GLY A 23 0.95 9.78 -2.28
C GLY A 23 2.17 10.63 -2.66
N GLN A 24 1.99 11.60 -3.53
CA GLN A 24 3.06 12.52 -3.95
C GLN A 24 3.28 13.62 -2.92
N PHE A 25 2.23 13.96 -2.15
CA PHE A 25 2.25 15.03 -1.14
C PHE A 25 2.86 16.34 -1.68
N PRO A 26 2.28 16.95 -2.73
CA PRO A 26 2.83 18.12 -3.41
C PRO A 26 2.97 19.33 -2.48
N GLU A 27 2.12 19.44 -1.45
CA GLU A 27 2.18 20.45 -0.40
C GLU A 27 3.39 20.28 0.54
N ARG A 28 4.14 19.18 0.40
CA ARG A 28 5.35 18.86 1.14
C ARG A 28 5.20 19.02 2.65
N PRO A 29 4.30 18.28 3.31
CA PRO A 29 4.11 18.38 4.76
C PRO A 29 5.44 18.14 5.49
N ALA A 30 5.62 18.78 6.64
CA ALA A 30 6.77 18.54 7.48
C ALA A 30 6.79 17.08 7.92
N MET A 31 7.91 16.40 7.72
CA MET A 31 8.05 14.99 8.15
C MET A 31 8.30 14.94 9.66
N LEU A 32 7.62 14.02 10.33
CA LEU A 32 7.81 13.80 11.75
C LEU A 32 9.18 13.16 12.05
N PRO A 33 9.82 13.57 13.16
CA PRO A 33 10.97 12.85 13.68
C PRO A 33 10.54 11.47 14.22
N ILE A 34 11.48 10.53 14.31
CA ILE A 34 11.24 9.17 14.79
C ILE A 34 10.54 9.11 16.15
N ALA A 35 10.84 10.03 17.04
CA ALA A 35 10.22 10.11 18.38
C ALA A 35 8.69 10.26 18.30
N ARG A 36 8.16 11.08 17.38
CA ARG A 36 6.72 11.24 17.17
C ARG A 36 6.09 10.01 16.54
N TRP A 37 6.76 9.32 15.64
CA TRP A 37 6.28 8.05 15.11
C TRP A 37 6.19 6.97 16.18
N ARG A 38 7.13 6.95 17.13
CA ARG A 38 7.06 6.06 18.30
C ARG A 38 5.84 6.35 19.18
N GLU A 39 5.53 7.62 19.43
CA GLU A 39 4.31 8.03 20.16
C GLU A 39 3.05 7.54 19.42
N ILE A 40 2.99 7.71 18.10
CA ILE A 40 1.87 7.24 17.26
C ILE A 40 1.75 5.71 17.35
N LEU A 41 2.84 4.94 17.27
CA LEU A 41 2.80 3.48 17.38
C LEU A 41 2.22 3.03 18.74
N ARG A 42 2.64 3.66 19.85
CA ARG A 42 2.10 3.38 21.18
C ARG A 42 0.62 3.71 21.29
N GLU A 43 0.20 4.83 20.71
CA GLU A 43 -1.21 5.21 20.64
C GLU A 43 -2.04 4.19 19.85
N LEU A 44 -1.55 3.75 18.69
CA LEU A 44 -2.23 2.71 17.89
C LEU A 44 -2.36 1.38 18.65
N ALA A 45 -1.31 0.97 19.36
CA ALA A 45 -1.35 -0.22 20.22
C ALA A 45 -2.35 -0.04 21.39
N ARG A 46 -2.38 1.14 22.02
CA ARG A 46 -3.33 1.48 23.10
C ARG A 46 -4.78 1.36 22.65
N VAL A 47 -5.12 1.81 21.44
CA VAL A 47 -6.47 1.70 20.88
C VAL A 47 -6.73 0.36 20.17
N ARG A 48 -5.83 -0.61 20.37
CA ARG A 48 -5.95 -2.01 19.90
C ARG A 48 -6.02 -2.16 18.38
N VAL A 49 -5.34 -1.30 17.64
CA VAL A 49 -5.01 -1.57 16.23
C VAL A 49 -4.24 -2.89 16.17
N LYS A 50 -4.57 -3.75 15.19
CA LYS A 50 -3.94 -5.06 15.07
C LYS A 50 -2.69 -5.03 14.17
N ARG A 51 -2.73 -4.19 13.13
CA ARG A 51 -1.66 -4.12 12.14
C ARG A 51 -1.31 -2.68 11.83
N VAL A 52 -0.01 -2.44 11.68
CA VAL A 52 0.52 -1.26 11.02
C VAL A 52 1.14 -1.65 9.69
N SER A 53 0.94 -0.80 8.68
CA SER A 53 1.52 -0.97 7.35
C SER A 53 2.40 0.23 7.04
N PHE A 54 3.70 0.05 7.11
CA PHE A 54 4.64 1.12 6.77
C PHE A 54 4.64 1.37 5.27
N SER A 55 4.48 2.63 4.90
CA SER A 55 4.43 3.09 3.51
C SER A 55 4.93 4.54 3.42
N GLY A 56 4.58 5.24 2.35
CA GLY A 56 4.96 6.63 2.15
C GLY A 56 5.13 6.92 0.66
N GLY A 57 6.12 7.72 0.29
CA GLY A 57 6.76 7.63 -1.00
C GLY A 57 7.47 6.28 -1.08
N GLU A 58 8.70 6.22 -0.57
CA GLU A 58 9.37 4.93 -0.33
C GLU A 58 9.81 4.85 1.14
N PRO A 59 9.22 3.94 1.95
CA PRO A 59 9.47 3.89 3.39
C PRO A 59 10.94 3.59 3.74
N THR A 60 11.66 2.85 2.89
CA THR A 60 13.08 2.51 3.13
C THR A 60 14.02 3.72 3.04
N LEU A 61 13.54 4.87 2.57
CA LEU A 61 14.28 6.15 2.61
C LEU A 61 14.20 6.85 3.96
N PHE A 62 13.33 6.39 4.87
CA PHE A 62 13.22 6.94 6.22
C PHE A 62 14.32 6.38 7.12
N SER A 63 15.23 7.22 7.61
CA SER A 63 16.45 6.84 8.33
C SER A 63 16.22 6.07 9.65
N GLY A 64 15.04 6.10 10.22
CA GLY A 64 14.68 5.39 11.45
C GLY A 64 13.77 4.17 11.23
N LEU A 65 13.58 3.72 9.99
CA LEU A 65 12.59 2.70 9.68
C LEU A 65 12.80 1.40 10.46
N LEU A 66 14.01 0.85 10.49
CA LEU A 66 14.28 -0.43 11.16
C LEU A 66 13.95 -0.38 12.67
N ASP A 67 14.22 0.75 13.32
CA ASP A 67 13.88 0.93 14.74
C ASP A 67 12.36 1.01 14.94
N LEU A 68 11.62 1.64 14.03
CA LEU A 68 10.15 1.66 14.10
C LEU A 68 9.54 0.27 13.84
N LEU A 69 10.11 -0.53 12.93
CA LEU A 69 9.68 -1.91 12.71
C LEU A 69 9.85 -2.75 13.99
N ARG A 70 11.02 -2.66 14.63
CA ARG A 70 11.31 -3.33 15.90
C ARG A 70 10.37 -2.88 17.02
N GLU A 71 10.14 -1.57 17.15
CA GLU A 71 9.21 -1.04 18.14
C GLU A 71 7.78 -1.52 17.91
N ALA A 72 7.29 -1.51 16.67
CA ALA A 72 5.97 -2.04 16.35
C ALA A 72 5.81 -3.52 16.73
N LYS A 73 6.84 -4.34 16.50
CA LYS A 73 6.87 -5.76 16.96
C LYS A 73 6.86 -5.86 18.48
N SER A 74 7.61 -5.01 19.20
CA SER A 74 7.63 -5.01 20.68
C SER A 74 6.29 -4.58 21.30
N LEU A 75 5.42 -3.92 20.54
CA LEU A 75 4.06 -3.54 20.92
C LEU A 75 3.01 -4.58 20.48
N ASP A 76 3.41 -5.79 20.11
CA ASP A 76 2.54 -6.88 19.62
C ASP A 76 1.69 -6.50 18.39
N LEU A 77 2.13 -5.53 17.62
CA LEU A 77 1.48 -5.17 16.35
C LEU A 77 1.94 -6.12 15.24
N GLN A 78 1.02 -6.53 14.38
CA GLN A 78 1.40 -7.14 13.10
C GLN A 78 2.04 -6.06 12.23
N VAL A 79 3.20 -6.37 11.67
CA VAL A 79 4.00 -5.41 10.90
C VAL A 79 3.97 -5.77 9.42
N SER A 80 3.48 -4.85 8.60
CA SER A 80 3.56 -4.96 7.14
C SER A 80 4.22 -3.72 6.54
N MET A 81 4.75 -3.86 5.34
CA MET A 81 5.35 -2.74 4.62
C MET A 81 4.96 -2.78 3.14
N ILE A 82 4.63 -1.62 2.57
CA ILE A 82 4.45 -1.43 1.13
C ILE A 82 5.68 -0.69 0.62
N THR A 83 6.44 -1.30 -0.25
CA THR A 83 7.71 -0.78 -0.76
C THR A 83 7.88 -1.08 -2.25
N ASN A 84 8.72 -0.31 -2.91
CA ASN A 84 9.17 -0.65 -4.25
C ASN A 84 10.31 -1.69 -4.25
N GLY A 85 10.84 -2.05 -3.07
CA GLY A 85 11.81 -3.11 -2.87
C GLY A 85 13.28 -2.72 -3.08
N THR A 86 13.59 -1.52 -3.57
CA THR A 86 14.97 -1.15 -3.99
C THR A 86 15.99 -1.16 -2.85
N PHE A 87 15.58 -0.79 -1.63
CA PHE A 87 16.48 -0.70 -0.46
C PHE A 87 16.02 -1.61 0.70
N LEU A 88 15.21 -2.62 0.40
CA LEU A 88 14.72 -3.56 1.40
C LEU A 88 15.86 -4.51 1.82
N SER A 89 16.28 -4.42 3.08
CA SER A 89 17.31 -5.30 3.65
C SER A 89 16.71 -6.57 4.29
N ASP A 90 17.54 -7.60 4.51
CA ASP A 90 17.12 -8.81 5.22
C ASP A 90 16.80 -8.54 6.68
N GLU A 91 17.49 -7.57 7.30
CA GLU A 91 17.17 -7.13 8.66
C GLU A 91 15.76 -6.52 8.76
N MET A 92 15.34 -5.75 7.73
CA MET A 92 13.97 -5.23 7.65
C MET A 92 12.98 -6.37 7.41
N LEU A 93 13.29 -7.30 6.48
CA LEU A 93 12.44 -8.47 6.21
C LEU A 93 12.19 -9.28 7.49
N ALA A 94 13.20 -9.51 8.30
CA ALA A 94 13.09 -10.24 9.56
C ALA A 94 12.10 -9.61 10.58
N GLN A 95 11.72 -8.35 10.40
CA GLN A 95 10.73 -7.68 11.25
C GLN A 95 9.31 -7.68 10.66
N LEU A 96 9.12 -8.18 9.43
CA LEU A 96 7.85 -8.11 8.74
C LEU A 96 7.04 -9.40 8.86
N ASP A 97 5.74 -9.27 9.02
CA ASP A 97 4.78 -10.35 8.84
C ASP A 97 4.29 -10.43 7.38
N MET A 98 4.36 -9.30 6.66
CA MET A 98 4.00 -9.23 5.24
C MET A 98 4.72 -8.08 4.53
N VAL A 99 5.23 -8.34 3.33
CA VAL A 99 5.70 -7.32 2.40
C VAL A 99 4.74 -7.19 1.22
N GLY A 100 4.39 -5.95 0.89
CA GLY A 100 3.63 -5.60 -0.31
C GLY A 100 4.54 -4.96 -1.34
N LEU A 101 4.59 -5.55 -2.52
CA LEU A 101 5.28 -5.01 -3.69
C LEU A 101 4.25 -4.57 -4.73
N THR A 102 4.61 -3.67 -5.61
CA THR A 102 3.74 -3.31 -6.73
C THR A 102 4.36 -3.83 -8.02
N LEU A 103 3.59 -4.59 -8.79
CA LEU A 103 3.96 -5.09 -10.11
C LEU A 103 2.85 -4.73 -11.10
N ASP A 104 3.07 -3.70 -11.92
CA ASP A 104 2.04 -3.15 -12.82
C ASP A 104 2.15 -3.71 -14.24
N SER A 105 3.27 -4.37 -14.58
CA SER A 105 3.51 -5.01 -15.87
C SER A 105 4.55 -6.12 -15.71
N ALA A 106 4.52 -7.10 -16.61
CA ALA A 106 5.58 -8.09 -16.77
C ALA A 106 6.71 -7.60 -17.69
N ASP A 107 6.52 -6.46 -18.34
CA ASP A 107 7.48 -5.85 -19.28
C ASP A 107 8.19 -4.65 -18.62
N ASP A 108 9.51 -4.75 -18.45
CA ASP A 108 10.33 -3.69 -17.87
C ASP A 108 10.34 -2.39 -18.72
N VAL A 109 10.08 -2.46 -20.04
CA VAL A 109 9.92 -1.28 -20.88
C VAL A 109 8.64 -0.52 -20.49
N ARG A 110 7.51 -1.24 -20.35
CA ARG A 110 6.24 -0.68 -19.91
C ARG A 110 6.34 -0.12 -18.48
N LEU A 111 7.03 -0.82 -17.59
CA LEU A 111 7.28 -0.36 -16.21
C LEU A 111 8.06 0.97 -16.18
N ARG A 112 9.05 1.14 -17.06
CA ARG A 112 9.76 2.42 -17.19
C ARG A 112 8.85 3.55 -17.67
N VAL A 113 7.97 3.28 -18.63
CA VAL A 113 6.98 4.26 -19.11
C VAL A 113 6.04 4.68 -17.98
N ILE A 114 5.57 3.73 -17.16
CA ILE A 114 4.74 3.99 -15.97
C ILE A 114 5.50 4.80 -14.89
N GLY A 115 6.82 4.91 -15.00
CA GLY A 115 7.67 5.57 -14.00
C GLY A 115 8.13 4.65 -12.86
N ARG A 116 7.93 3.33 -13.02
CA ARG A 116 8.40 2.31 -12.07
C ARG A 116 9.80 1.85 -12.43
N ALA A 117 10.73 2.78 -12.29
CA ALA A 117 12.14 2.58 -12.52
C ALA A 117 12.94 3.42 -11.52
N TRP A 118 14.16 3.01 -11.23
CA TRP A 118 15.06 3.76 -10.36
C TRP A 118 16.45 3.88 -10.99
N ARG A 119 17.21 4.85 -10.52
CA ARG A 119 18.57 5.09 -11.04
C ARG A 119 19.49 3.93 -10.66
N GLY A 120 20.17 3.34 -11.65
CA GLY A 120 21.09 2.21 -11.45
C GLY A 120 20.44 0.84 -11.44
N GLY A 121 19.14 0.73 -11.78
CA GLY A 121 18.45 -0.55 -11.91
C GLY A 121 18.11 -0.88 -13.37
N ASP A 122 18.38 -2.12 -13.77
CA ASP A 122 18.15 -2.58 -15.14
C ASP A 122 16.78 -3.23 -15.34
N SER A 123 16.31 -4.00 -14.35
CA SER A 123 15.07 -4.76 -14.40
C SER A 123 14.28 -4.69 -13.10
N TYR A 124 13.09 -4.10 -13.15
CA TYR A 124 12.22 -4.05 -11.98
C TYR A 124 11.54 -5.43 -11.74
N THR A 125 11.20 -6.16 -12.79
CA THR A 125 10.69 -7.52 -12.67
C THR A 125 11.71 -8.44 -12.01
N GLY A 126 12.99 -8.31 -12.33
CA GLY A 126 14.09 -9.02 -11.69
C GLY A 126 14.22 -8.67 -10.20
N LEU A 127 14.12 -7.38 -9.86
CA LEU A 127 14.10 -6.94 -8.45
C LEU A 127 12.94 -7.56 -7.68
N VAL A 128 11.72 -7.54 -8.24
CA VAL A 128 10.54 -8.12 -7.60
C VAL A 128 10.73 -9.60 -7.33
N ARG A 129 11.27 -10.37 -8.30
CA ARG A 129 11.61 -11.80 -8.11
C ARG A 129 12.56 -12.01 -6.93
N SER A 130 13.67 -11.26 -6.91
CA SER A 130 14.66 -11.35 -5.84
C SER A 130 14.05 -11.03 -4.46
N VAL A 131 13.25 -9.97 -4.36
CA VAL A 131 12.60 -9.61 -3.09
C VAL A 131 11.58 -10.68 -2.66
N VAL A 132 10.82 -11.26 -3.59
CA VAL A 132 9.85 -12.33 -3.30
C VAL A 132 10.57 -13.58 -2.77
N GLU A 133 11.68 -14.00 -3.39
CA GLU A 133 12.49 -15.13 -2.94
C GLU A 133 13.04 -14.89 -1.52
N ARG A 134 13.63 -13.73 -1.28
CA ARG A 134 14.16 -13.34 0.04
C ARG A 134 13.04 -13.29 1.09
N ALA A 135 11.90 -12.69 0.78
CA ALA A 135 10.76 -12.63 1.69
C ALA A 135 10.28 -14.05 2.07
N LYS A 136 10.15 -14.97 1.11
CA LYS A 136 9.79 -16.36 1.36
C LYS A 136 10.83 -17.08 2.22
N ALA A 137 12.13 -16.86 1.99
CA ALA A 137 13.20 -17.43 2.80
C ALA A 137 13.14 -16.96 4.26
N HIS A 138 12.65 -15.74 4.51
CA HIS A 138 12.41 -15.20 5.87
C HIS A 138 11.03 -15.57 6.45
N GLY A 139 10.21 -16.38 5.76
CA GLY A 139 8.85 -16.71 6.20
C GLY A 139 7.86 -15.54 6.11
N VAL A 140 8.22 -14.48 5.38
CA VAL A 140 7.39 -13.28 5.23
C VAL A 140 6.37 -13.47 4.12
N ARG A 141 5.10 -13.21 4.39
CA ARG A 141 4.05 -13.27 3.38
C ARG A 141 4.24 -12.17 2.32
N VAL A 142 4.01 -12.52 1.08
CA VAL A 142 4.10 -11.57 -0.03
C VAL A 142 2.71 -11.19 -0.51
N LYS A 143 2.47 -9.89 -0.65
CA LYS A 143 1.33 -9.32 -1.35
C LYS A 143 1.84 -8.61 -2.60
N LEU A 144 1.23 -8.88 -3.76
CA LEU A 144 1.44 -8.07 -4.96
C LEU A 144 0.27 -7.12 -5.15
N ASN A 145 0.56 -5.86 -5.45
CA ASN A 145 -0.41 -4.87 -5.90
C ASN A 145 -0.18 -4.62 -7.40
N THR A 146 -1.27 -4.34 -8.13
CA THR A 146 -1.22 -3.88 -9.53
C THR A 146 -2.19 -2.72 -9.67
N VAL A 147 -1.69 -1.53 -10.00
CA VAL A 147 -2.56 -0.40 -10.34
C VAL A 147 -2.93 -0.50 -11.81
N VAL A 148 -4.21 -0.71 -12.08
CA VAL A 148 -4.75 -0.90 -13.43
C VAL A 148 -5.10 0.44 -14.03
N THR A 149 -4.39 0.81 -15.09
CA THR A 149 -4.52 2.04 -15.85
C THR A 149 -4.66 1.72 -17.34
N THR A 150 -4.83 2.72 -18.19
CA THR A 150 -4.77 2.54 -19.65
C THR A 150 -3.42 1.99 -20.14
N ARG A 151 -2.36 2.09 -19.31
CA ARG A 151 -1.02 1.60 -19.67
C ARG A 151 -0.90 0.07 -19.65
N ASN A 152 -1.76 -0.62 -18.88
CA ASN A 152 -1.62 -2.07 -18.64
C ASN A 152 -2.94 -2.84 -18.63
N VAL A 153 -4.09 -2.18 -18.84
CA VAL A 153 -5.42 -2.83 -18.79
C VAL A 153 -5.60 -3.96 -19.81
N ASP A 154 -4.83 -3.96 -20.88
CA ASP A 154 -4.82 -4.98 -21.93
C ASP A 154 -3.86 -6.15 -21.67
N GLU A 155 -2.97 -6.04 -20.67
CA GLU A 155 -1.93 -7.02 -20.39
C GLU A 155 -2.45 -8.24 -19.59
N ASP A 156 -1.85 -9.40 -19.81
CA ASP A 156 -2.05 -10.61 -19.01
C ASP A 156 -0.81 -10.87 -18.12
N LEU A 157 -0.93 -10.56 -16.84
CA LEU A 157 0.10 -10.77 -15.82
C LEU A 157 0.05 -12.14 -15.17
N SER A 158 -0.88 -13.02 -15.58
CA SER A 158 -1.10 -14.27 -14.88
C SER A 158 0.15 -15.14 -14.79
N ALA A 159 0.99 -15.18 -15.83
CA ALA A 159 2.18 -16.02 -15.85
C ALA A 159 3.16 -15.61 -14.74
N ILE A 160 3.51 -14.32 -14.66
CA ILE A 160 4.46 -13.82 -13.68
C ILE A 160 3.87 -13.85 -12.25
N ILE A 161 2.56 -13.60 -12.08
CA ILE A 161 1.94 -13.65 -10.75
C ILE A 161 1.91 -15.10 -10.23
N VAL A 162 1.60 -16.08 -11.08
CA VAL A 162 1.64 -17.50 -10.70
C VAL A 162 3.07 -17.96 -10.42
N GLU A 163 4.06 -17.55 -11.22
CA GLU A 163 5.48 -17.79 -10.96
C GLU A 163 5.91 -17.26 -9.57
N LEU A 164 5.57 -16.01 -9.28
CA LEU A 164 5.91 -15.36 -8.01
C LEU A 164 5.15 -15.94 -6.82
N ALA A 165 4.00 -16.58 -7.05
CA ALA A 165 3.16 -17.23 -6.05
C ALA A 165 3.00 -16.40 -4.75
N PRO A 166 2.48 -15.16 -4.82
CA PRO A 166 2.22 -14.36 -3.61
C PRO A 166 1.05 -14.97 -2.82
N SER A 167 0.99 -14.71 -1.52
CA SER A 167 -0.18 -15.09 -0.71
C SER A 167 -1.45 -14.32 -1.10
N LYS A 168 -1.28 -13.13 -1.69
CA LYS A 168 -2.37 -12.26 -2.13
C LYS A 168 -1.95 -11.44 -3.35
N TRP A 169 -2.80 -11.39 -4.36
CA TRP A 169 -2.71 -10.42 -5.44
C TRP A 169 -3.87 -9.43 -5.38
N LYS A 170 -3.56 -8.15 -5.50
CA LYS A 170 -4.51 -7.06 -5.36
C LYS A 170 -4.48 -6.15 -6.59
N PRO A 171 -5.27 -6.43 -7.62
CA PRO A 171 -5.53 -5.47 -8.68
C PRO A 171 -6.36 -4.31 -8.13
N MET A 172 -5.93 -3.08 -8.40
CA MET A 172 -6.60 -1.85 -7.97
C MET A 172 -6.89 -1.00 -9.18
N GLN A 173 -8.15 -0.63 -9.37
CA GLN A 173 -8.50 0.35 -10.39
C GLN A 173 -7.82 1.68 -10.06
N PHE A 174 -7.30 2.36 -11.08
CA PHE A 174 -6.76 3.71 -10.89
C PHE A 174 -7.78 4.62 -10.20
N THR A 175 -7.35 5.25 -9.12
CA THR A 175 -8.14 6.19 -8.34
C THR A 175 -7.56 7.58 -8.50
N GLU A 176 -8.36 8.49 -9.04
CA GLU A 176 -8.01 9.91 -9.11
C GLU A 176 -8.11 10.54 -7.72
N VAL A 177 -7.08 11.24 -7.33
CA VAL A 177 -7.02 12.03 -6.09
C VAL A 177 -6.63 13.46 -6.45
N MET A 178 -7.57 14.38 -6.25
CA MET A 178 -7.38 15.79 -6.57
C MET A 178 -6.20 16.36 -5.79
N GLY A 179 -5.33 17.10 -6.49
CA GLY A 179 -4.10 17.65 -5.94
C GLY A 179 -2.93 16.66 -5.86
N GLU A 180 -3.12 15.38 -6.22
CA GLU A 180 -2.07 14.37 -6.22
C GLU A 180 -1.75 13.88 -7.64
N ASN A 181 -2.70 13.25 -8.30
CA ASN A 181 -2.55 12.62 -9.62
C ASN A 181 -3.64 13.01 -10.64
N ASP A 182 -4.43 14.01 -10.32
CA ASP A 182 -5.52 14.50 -11.19
C ASP A 182 -5.03 15.05 -12.54
N SER A 183 -3.81 15.57 -12.60
CA SER A 183 -3.20 16.05 -13.85
C SER A 183 -3.06 14.95 -14.92
N VAL A 184 -2.96 13.69 -14.53
CA VAL A 184 -2.83 12.53 -15.42
C VAL A 184 -4.09 11.66 -15.47
N ALA A 185 -5.11 12.00 -14.67
CA ALA A 185 -6.30 11.17 -14.51
C ALA A 185 -7.04 10.92 -15.82
N ARG A 186 -7.16 11.93 -16.69
CA ARG A 186 -7.81 11.80 -17.99
C ARG A 186 -7.13 10.75 -18.89
N GLU A 187 -5.81 10.63 -18.80
CA GLU A 187 -5.02 9.70 -19.60
C GLU A 187 -5.00 8.30 -19.02
N LEU A 188 -4.97 8.16 -17.68
CA LEU A 188 -4.76 6.89 -17.00
C LEU A 188 -6.05 6.16 -16.59
N ARG A 189 -7.18 6.87 -16.55
CA ARG A 189 -8.43 6.29 -16.07
C ARG A 189 -8.91 5.14 -16.95
N VAL A 190 -9.34 4.06 -16.31
CA VAL A 190 -10.03 2.94 -16.93
C VAL A 190 -11.48 2.89 -16.45
N THR A 191 -12.40 2.44 -17.30
CA THR A 191 -13.80 2.21 -16.90
C THR A 191 -13.86 1.02 -15.93
N GLU A 192 -14.94 0.93 -15.16
CA GLU A 192 -15.16 -0.21 -14.27
C GLU A 192 -15.29 -1.52 -15.06
N ASP A 193 -15.93 -1.49 -16.23
CA ASP A 193 -16.06 -2.66 -17.11
C ASP A 193 -14.70 -3.12 -17.66
N ALA A 194 -13.82 -2.19 -18.05
CA ALA A 194 -12.47 -2.52 -18.48
C ALA A 194 -11.65 -3.14 -17.32
N PHE A 195 -11.81 -2.59 -16.10
CA PHE A 195 -11.19 -3.15 -14.91
C PHE A 195 -11.73 -4.55 -14.56
N ARG A 196 -13.05 -4.76 -14.63
CA ARG A 196 -13.66 -6.08 -14.44
C ARG A 196 -13.17 -7.09 -15.47
N SER A 197 -13.06 -6.67 -16.74
CA SER A 197 -12.54 -7.52 -17.82
C SER A 197 -11.07 -7.87 -17.59
N PHE A 198 -10.25 -6.93 -17.09
CA PHE A 198 -8.88 -7.20 -16.67
C PHE A 198 -8.86 -8.27 -15.56
N VAL A 199 -9.64 -8.13 -14.50
CA VAL A 199 -9.70 -9.12 -13.41
C VAL A 199 -10.15 -10.49 -13.91
N ALA A 200 -11.17 -10.55 -14.77
CA ALA A 200 -11.69 -11.80 -15.34
C ALA A 200 -10.65 -12.54 -16.19
N ARG A 201 -9.82 -11.83 -16.97
CA ARG A 201 -8.71 -12.38 -17.76
C ARG A 201 -7.72 -13.15 -16.88
N HIS A 202 -7.54 -12.73 -15.63
CA HIS A 202 -6.58 -13.31 -14.69
C HIS A 202 -7.16 -14.44 -13.82
N LYS A 203 -8.28 -15.06 -14.23
CA LYS A 203 -8.93 -16.12 -13.46
C LYS A 203 -7.96 -17.24 -13.04
N ARG A 204 -7.01 -17.61 -13.91
CA ARG A 204 -6.01 -18.65 -13.61
C ARG A 204 -5.12 -18.35 -12.39
N VAL A 205 -5.01 -17.08 -11.97
CA VAL A 205 -4.29 -16.71 -10.73
C VAL A 205 -5.04 -17.24 -9.50
N ALA A 206 -6.37 -17.11 -9.49
CA ALA A 206 -7.19 -17.68 -8.41
C ALA A 206 -7.20 -19.21 -8.47
N ASP A 207 -7.24 -19.80 -9.69
CA ASP A 207 -7.19 -21.25 -9.89
C ASP A 207 -5.86 -21.85 -9.38
N ALA A 208 -4.77 -21.06 -9.37
CA ALA A 208 -3.48 -21.42 -8.76
C ALA A 208 -3.44 -21.29 -7.23
N GLY A 209 -4.56 -20.99 -6.57
CA GLY A 209 -4.66 -20.88 -5.11
C GLY A 209 -4.25 -19.51 -4.53
N ILE A 210 -3.94 -18.53 -5.37
CA ILE A 210 -3.58 -17.19 -4.93
C ILE A 210 -4.85 -16.41 -4.59
N TRP A 211 -4.89 -15.77 -3.42
CA TRP A 211 -6.03 -14.92 -3.08
C TRP A 211 -6.06 -13.65 -3.92
N VAL A 212 -7.03 -13.58 -4.84
CA VAL A 212 -7.28 -12.39 -5.67
C VAL A 212 -8.27 -11.46 -4.95
N ALA A 213 -7.89 -10.20 -4.73
CA ALA A 213 -8.68 -9.22 -4.00
C ALA A 213 -8.76 -7.89 -4.80
N PRO A 214 -9.63 -7.83 -5.83
CA PRO A 214 -9.77 -6.63 -6.65
C PRO A 214 -10.42 -5.49 -5.86
N GLU A 215 -9.96 -4.26 -6.10
CA GLU A 215 -10.57 -3.04 -5.56
C GLU A 215 -10.87 -2.05 -6.68
N THR A 216 -12.13 -1.64 -6.78
CA THR A 216 -12.57 -0.57 -7.68
C THR A 216 -12.30 0.80 -7.06
N ASP A 217 -12.29 1.86 -7.86
CA ASP A 217 -12.20 3.25 -7.36
C ASP A 217 -13.24 3.52 -6.26
N ALA A 218 -14.48 3.07 -6.46
CA ALA A 218 -15.56 3.25 -5.49
C ALA A 218 -15.27 2.54 -4.15
N THR A 219 -14.66 1.35 -4.17
CA THR A 219 -14.38 0.57 -2.96
C THR A 219 -13.07 0.97 -2.25
N ILE A 220 -12.22 1.76 -2.90
CA ILE A 220 -10.99 2.31 -2.30
C ILE A 220 -11.32 3.52 -1.40
N ARG A 221 -12.25 4.38 -1.83
CA ARG A 221 -12.56 5.65 -1.16
C ARG A 221 -13.15 5.42 0.22
N GLY A 222 -12.60 6.13 1.23
CA GLY A 222 -13.08 6.08 2.61
C GLY A 222 -12.92 4.72 3.32
N THR A 223 -12.09 3.81 2.79
CA THR A 223 -11.95 2.44 3.33
C THR A 223 -10.57 2.14 3.91
N TYR A 224 -9.70 3.13 3.98
CA TYR A 224 -8.36 3.03 4.53
C TYR A 224 -8.18 3.98 5.71
N ALA A 225 -7.50 3.54 6.75
CA ALA A 225 -6.96 4.42 7.77
C ALA A 225 -5.50 4.70 7.39
N MET A 226 -5.19 5.94 7.05
CA MET A 226 -3.86 6.36 6.60
C MET A 226 -3.38 7.55 7.44
N ILE A 227 -2.10 7.57 7.82
CA ILE A 227 -1.46 8.68 8.51
C ILE A 227 -0.36 9.22 7.60
N ASP A 228 -0.41 10.53 7.33
CA ASP A 228 0.53 11.23 6.45
C ASP A 228 1.88 11.51 7.14
N PRO A 229 2.92 11.97 6.41
CA PRO A 229 4.23 12.24 6.99
C PRO A 229 4.25 13.29 8.11
N SER A 230 3.19 14.10 8.27
CA SER A 230 3.03 15.06 9.37
C SER A 230 2.24 14.51 10.56
N GLY A 231 1.87 13.23 10.54
CA GLY A 231 1.15 12.57 11.62
C GLY A 231 -0.35 12.83 11.65
N ARG A 232 -0.94 13.27 10.53
CA ARG A 232 -2.38 13.51 10.40
C ARG A 232 -3.04 12.31 9.76
N VAL A 233 -4.18 11.90 10.27
CA VAL A 233 -5.01 10.94 9.54
C VAL A 233 -5.52 11.60 8.27
N PHE A 234 -5.46 10.89 7.16
CA PHE A 234 -6.03 11.36 5.89
C PHE A 234 -6.82 10.26 5.18
N GLN A 235 -7.78 10.69 4.37
CA GLN A 235 -8.65 9.83 3.58
C GLN A 235 -8.90 10.45 2.20
N HIS A 236 -9.12 9.59 1.20
CA HIS A 236 -9.54 10.05 -0.13
C HIS A 236 -11.00 10.50 -0.10
N GLY A 237 -11.23 11.77 -0.32
CA GLY A 237 -12.55 12.38 -0.45
C GLY A 237 -12.80 12.93 -1.87
N PRO A 238 -14.04 13.38 -2.17
CA PRO A 238 -14.38 13.94 -3.49
C PRO A 238 -13.55 15.17 -3.90
N GLY A 239 -13.03 15.93 -2.93
CA GLY A 239 -12.20 17.13 -3.12
C GLY A 239 -10.73 16.94 -2.83
N GLY A 240 -10.20 15.70 -2.91
CA GLY A 240 -8.83 15.38 -2.55
C GLY A 240 -8.71 14.77 -1.15
N HIS A 241 -7.56 14.89 -0.53
CA HIS A 241 -7.34 14.35 0.81
C HIS A 241 -8.02 15.19 1.90
N ARG A 242 -8.89 14.55 2.68
CA ARG A 242 -9.41 15.11 3.94
C ARG A 242 -8.41 14.76 5.05
N ARG A 243 -7.96 15.75 5.80
CA ARG A 243 -6.96 15.58 6.87
C ARG A 243 -7.51 15.99 8.23
N SER A 244 -7.03 15.30 9.27
CA SER A 244 -7.32 15.63 10.68
C SER A 244 -6.30 16.60 11.27
N ALA A 245 -6.46 16.94 12.55
CA ALA A 245 -5.36 17.36 13.42
C ALA A 245 -4.34 16.22 13.59
N PRO A 246 -3.09 16.50 14.00
CA PRO A 246 -2.09 15.45 14.25
C PRO A 246 -2.54 14.44 15.32
N VAL A 247 -2.27 13.16 15.07
CA VAL A 247 -2.63 12.06 16.00
C VAL A 247 -2.02 12.26 17.39
N TYR A 248 -0.80 12.76 17.47
CA TYR A 248 -0.11 13.01 18.74
C TYR A 248 -0.69 14.20 19.55
N GLU A 249 -1.59 15.00 18.96
CA GLU A 249 -2.29 16.09 19.64
C GLU A 249 -3.69 15.67 20.12
N VAL A 250 -4.44 14.95 19.29
CA VAL A 250 -5.86 14.68 19.56
C VAL A 250 -6.16 13.19 19.80
N GLY A 251 -5.18 12.30 19.66
CA GLY A 251 -5.37 10.86 19.68
C GLY A 251 -5.89 10.29 18.37
N PHE A 252 -5.71 8.97 18.16
CA PHE A 252 -6.01 8.36 16.88
C PHE A 252 -7.51 8.31 16.56
N GLU A 253 -8.35 7.98 17.54
CA GLU A 253 -9.80 7.85 17.32
C GLU A 253 -10.42 9.19 16.88
N ALA A 254 -10.11 10.28 17.61
CA ALA A 254 -10.58 11.62 17.24
C ALA A 254 -10.02 12.10 15.90
N ALA A 255 -8.74 11.83 15.61
CA ALA A 255 -8.14 12.16 14.33
C ALA A 255 -8.82 11.40 13.18
N PHE A 256 -9.15 10.12 13.38
CA PHE A 256 -9.81 9.29 12.39
C PHE A 256 -11.24 9.78 12.07
N GLU A 257 -12.01 10.17 13.09
CA GLU A 257 -13.34 10.77 12.92
C GLU A 257 -13.26 12.11 12.18
N GLN A 258 -12.30 12.97 12.52
CA GLN A 258 -12.08 14.26 11.84
C GLN A 258 -11.78 14.06 10.34
N ALA A 259 -11.05 13.01 9.97
CA ALA A 259 -10.76 12.66 8.58
C ALA A 259 -11.95 12.03 7.84
N GLY A 260 -13.06 11.71 8.53
CA GLY A 260 -14.30 11.18 7.97
C GLY A 260 -14.59 9.72 8.30
N GLY A 261 -13.72 9.04 9.06
CA GLY A 261 -13.93 7.65 9.47
C GLY A 261 -13.94 6.64 8.31
N TYR A 262 -14.50 5.45 8.52
CA TYR A 262 -14.71 4.47 7.45
C TYR A 262 -16.06 4.63 6.77
N ASP A 263 -16.06 4.54 5.44
CA ASP A 263 -17.23 4.04 4.71
C ASP A 263 -17.32 2.53 4.92
N ARG A 264 -18.21 2.14 5.84
CA ARG A 264 -18.36 0.73 6.24
C ARG A 264 -18.88 -0.16 5.13
N ALA A 265 -19.79 0.35 4.29
CA ALA A 265 -20.37 -0.42 3.20
C ALA A 265 -19.30 -0.72 2.15
N ALA A 266 -18.53 0.28 1.76
CA ALA A 266 -17.42 0.13 0.83
C ALA A 266 -16.30 -0.75 1.42
N PHE A 267 -15.98 -0.63 2.73
CA PHE A 267 -15.00 -1.48 3.41
C PHE A 267 -15.37 -2.97 3.35
N VAL A 268 -16.63 -3.31 3.62
CA VAL A 268 -17.13 -4.69 3.53
C VAL A 268 -17.14 -5.17 2.08
N ALA A 269 -17.59 -4.34 1.14
CA ALA A 269 -17.67 -4.67 -0.29
C ALA A 269 -16.31 -5.04 -0.89
N ARG A 270 -15.22 -4.37 -0.47
CA ARG A 270 -13.86 -4.72 -0.91
C ARG A 270 -13.23 -5.92 -0.19
N GLY A 271 -13.98 -6.59 0.68
CA GLY A 271 -13.49 -7.73 1.45
C GLY A 271 -12.60 -7.36 2.64
N GLY A 272 -12.75 -6.16 3.19
CA GLY A 272 -11.98 -5.70 4.36
C GLY A 272 -12.14 -6.63 5.57
N ASP A 273 -13.34 -7.17 5.81
CA ASP A 273 -13.60 -8.16 6.86
C ASP A 273 -12.90 -9.51 6.61
N LEU A 274 -12.72 -9.89 5.33
CA LEU A 274 -12.04 -11.15 4.96
C LEU A 274 -10.53 -11.04 5.17
N ASP A 275 -9.94 -9.88 4.93
CA ASP A 275 -8.53 -9.60 5.19
C ASP A 275 -8.18 -9.87 6.66
N VAL A 276 -9.06 -9.42 7.53
CA VAL A 276 -8.96 -9.57 8.98
C VAL A 276 -9.10 -11.03 9.42
N ARG A 277 -10.10 -11.75 8.90
CA ARG A 277 -10.37 -13.15 9.28
C ARG A 277 -9.26 -14.10 8.84
N ARG A 278 -8.71 -13.92 7.62
CA ARG A 278 -7.60 -14.75 7.10
C ARG A 278 -6.28 -14.53 7.83
N LEU A 279 -6.13 -13.40 8.53
CA LEU A 279 -4.98 -13.13 9.39
C LEU A 279 -5.03 -13.88 10.72
N ARG A 280 -6.24 -14.31 11.16
CA ARG A 280 -6.43 -15.04 12.42
C ARG A 280 -6.21 -16.55 12.30
N VAL A 281 -6.05 -17.07 11.09
CA VAL A 281 -5.97 -18.52 10.80
C VAL A 281 -4.54 -18.98 10.52
N LEU A 282 -3.58 -18.10 10.65
CA LEU A 282 -2.14 -18.38 10.56
C LEU A 282 -1.45 -17.86 11.83
#